data_15f3d1c3edffd172a2aeff39c29df86e
#
_entry.id   15f3d1c3edffd172a2aeff39c29df86e
#
_cell.length_a   1.000
_cell.length_b   1.000
_cell.length_c   1.000
_cell.angle_alpha   90.00
_cell.angle_beta   90.00
_cell.angle_gamma   90.00
#
_symmetry.space_group_name_H-M   'P 1'
#
loop_
_entity.id
_entity.type
_entity.pdbx_description
1 polymer ?
#
loop_
_entity_poly.entity_id
_entity_poly.type
_entity_poly.pdbx_seq_one_letter_code
_entity_poly.pdbx_strand_id
1 'polypeptide(L)'
;MLDVDSQGLDYVDQKILRTMIEVYSGGPVGLGTLSVNIAEERDTVEEMYEPYLIQQGFIMRTRTGRVATAKAYEHLGYPYVEK
;
A
#
# COMPACT_ATOMS: atom_id res chain seq x y z
N MET A 1 -12.55 -16.92 6.61
CA MET A 1 -11.59 -16.43 7.60
C MET A 1 -10.95 -15.14 7.13
N LEU A 2 -10.80 -14.19 8.01
CA LEU A 2 -10.20 -12.93 7.65
C LEU A 2 -8.68 -13.00 7.83
N ASP A 3 -7.95 -12.60 6.79
CA ASP A 3 -6.50 -12.54 6.84
C ASP A 3 -6.08 -11.18 7.38
N VAL A 4 -6.26 -11.01 8.69
CA VAL A 4 -5.88 -9.78 9.37
C VAL A 4 -4.59 -10.03 10.13
N ASP A 5 -3.57 -9.25 9.84
CA ASP A 5 -2.28 -9.43 10.50
C ASP A 5 -2.23 -8.67 11.83
N SER A 6 -1.06 -8.68 12.48
CA SER A 6 -0.90 -8.09 13.81
C SER A 6 -1.11 -6.58 13.83
N GLN A 7 -1.05 -5.91 12.68
CA GLN A 7 -1.29 -4.47 12.57
C GLN A 7 -2.72 -4.15 12.14
N GLY A 8 -3.57 -5.17 12.01
CA GLY A 8 -4.95 -4.97 11.58
C GLY A 8 -5.13 -4.83 10.08
N LEU A 9 -4.13 -5.21 9.30
CA LEU A 9 -4.21 -5.12 7.84
C LEU A 9 -4.95 -6.35 7.30
N ASP A 10 -5.99 -6.11 6.52
CA ASP A 10 -6.69 -7.22 5.88
C ASP A 10 -5.97 -7.64 4.59
N TYR A 11 -6.58 -8.59 3.87
CA TYR A 11 -5.98 -9.11 2.65
C TYR A 11 -5.74 -8.01 1.61
N VAL A 12 -6.70 -7.09 1.45
CA VAL A 12 -6.59 -6.04 0.44
C VAL A 12 -5.51 -5.04 0.82
N ASP A 13 -5.45 -4.66 2.10
CA ASP A 13 -4.41 -3.75 2.57
C ASP A 13 -3.02 -4.30 2.28
N GLN A 14 -2.82 -5.59 2.59
CA GLN A 14 -1.55 -6.25 2.33
C GLN A 14 -1.25 -6.31 0.85
N LYS A 15 -2.26 -6.57 0.03
CA LYS A 15 -2.11 -6.65 -1.41
C LYS A 15 -1.70 -5.29 -1.99
N ILE A 16 -2.28 -4.21 -1.48
CA ILE A 16 -1.90 -2.86 -1.90
C ILE A 16 -0.42 -2.62 -1.63
N LEU A 17 0.02 -2.88 -0.41
CA LEU A 17 1.40 -2.64 -0.02
C LEU A 17 2.38 -3.52 -0.80
N ARG A 18 2.05 -4.81 -0.95
CA ARG A 18 2.90 -5.72 -1.70
C ARG A 18 3.03 -5.30 -3.16
N THR A 19 1.92 -4.89 -3.78
CA THR A 19 1.95 -4.44 -5.15
C THR A 19 2.84 -3.21 -5.30
N MET A 20 2.71 -2.25 -4.39
CA MET A 20 3.55 -1.06 -4.41
C MET A 20 5.03 -1.42 -4.31
N ILE A 21 5.36 -2.34 -3.42
CA ILE A 21 6.76 -2.71 -3.20
C ILE A 21 7.31 -3.57 -4.32
N GLU A 22 6.58 -4.62 -4.70
CA GLU A 22 7.08 -5.62 -5.64
C GLU A 22 7.03 -5.17 -7.09
N VAL A 23 5.98 -4.47 -7.47
CA VAL A 23 5.79 -4.06 -8.87
C VAL A 23 6.38 -2.69 -9.14
N TYR A 24 6.24 -1.76 -8.19
CA TYR A 24 6.61 -0.36 -8.38
C TYR A 24 7.78 0.09 -7.52
N SER A 25 8.47 -0.85 -6.89
CA SER A 25 9.64 -0.56 -6.03
C SER A 25 9.33 0.48 -4.94
N GLY A 26 8.12 0.43 -4.41
CA GLY A 26 7.67 1.35 -3.37
C GLY A 26 6.99 2.60 -3.90
N GLY A 27 6.88 2.74 -5.21
CA GLY A 27 6.28 3.88 -5.84
C GLY A 27 7.28 4.95 -6.24
N PRO A 28 6.82 6.13 -6.63
CA PRO A 28 5.41 6.57 -6.59
C PRO A 28 4.54 5.89 -7.63
N VAL A 29 3.31 5.59 -7.25
CA VAL A 29 2.32 4.96 -8.13
C VAL A 29 0.97 5.64 -7.92
N GLY A 30 0.27 5.93 -9.01
CA GLY A 30 -1.04 6.55 -8.94
C GLY A 30 -2.11 5.57 -8.48
N LEU A 31 -3.16 6.09 -7.83
CA LEU A 31 -4.25 5.25 -7.35
C LEU A 31 -4.94 4.49 -8.46
N GLY A 32 -5.14 5.13 -9.62
CA GLY A 32 -5.79 4.46 -10.74
C GLY A 32 -5.01 3.25 -11.20
N THR A 33 -3.70 3.40 -11.34
CA THR A 33 -2.83 2.30 -11.75
C THR A 33 -2.82 1.20 -10.69
N LEU A 34 -2.71 1.59 -9.43
CA LEU A 34 -2.69 0.64 -8.32
C LEU A 34 -3.98 -0.16 -8.25
N SER A 35 -5.14 0.52 -8.41
CA SER A 35 -6.44 -0.15 -8.30
C SER A 35 -6.62 -1.19 -9.40
N VAL A 36 -6.13 -0.92 -10.61
CA VAL A 36 -6.19 -1.90 -11.69
C VAL A 36 -5.38 -3.15 -11.34
N ASN A 37 -4.19 -2.94 -10.77
CA ASN A 37 -3.31 -4.06 -10.41
C ASN A 37 -3.89 -4.95 -9.32
N ILE A 38 -4.66 -4.38 -8.40
CA ILE A 38 -5.23 -5.15 -7.30
C ILE A 38 -6.68 -5.55 -7.54
N ALA A 39 -7.22 -5.23 -8.71
CA ALA A 39 -8.59 -5.56 -9.12
C ALA A 39 -9.63 -4.95 -8.17
N GLU A 40 -9.41 -3.70 -7.76
CA GLU A 40 -10.34 -2.93 -6.95
C GLU A 40 -10.69 -1.64 -7.65
N GLU A 41 -11.85 -1.07 -7.31
CA GLU A 41 -12.22 0.22 -7.85
C GLU A 41 -11.37 1.31 -7.20
N ARG A 42 -11.01 2.32 -8.00
CA ARG A 42 -10.20 3.43 -7.51
C ARG A 42 -10.85 4.13 -6.32
N ASP A 43 -12.16 4.37 -6.40
CA ASP A 43 -12.88 5.06 -5.33
C ASP A 43 -12.87 4.23 -4.05
N THR A 44 -12.97 2.91 -4.17
CA THR A 44 -12.93 2.02 -3.02
C THR A 44 -11.56 2.09 -2.34
N VAL A 45 -10.49 2.07 -3.13
CA VAL A 45 -9.15 2.18 -2.58
C VAL A 45 -8.96 3.52 -1.88
N GLU A 46 -9.40 4.59 -2.52
CA GLU A 46 -9.24 5.94 -1.99
C GLU A 46 -10.04 6.17 -0.71
N GLU A 47 -11.25 5.64 -0.64
CA GLU A 47 -12.13 5.91 0.48
C GLU A 47 -12.02 4.92 1.62
N MET A 48 -11.70 3.67 1.33
CA MET A 48 -11.71 2.62 2.35
C MET A 48 -10.33 2.17 2.79
N TYR A 49 -9.38 2.11 1.89
CA TYR A 49 -8.07 1.53 2.23
C TYR A 49 -6.97 2.57 2.42
N GLU A 50 -6.88 3.53 1.52
CA GLU A 50 -5.82 4.53 1.60
C GLU A 50 -5.82 5.32 2.91
N PRO A 51 -6.96 5.83 3.40
CA PRO A 51 -6.94 6.63 4.63
C PRO A 51 -6.38 5.86 5.81
N TYR A 52 -6.74 4.59 5.92
CA TYR A 52 -6.24 3.76 7.00
C TYR A 52 -4.73 3.54 6.89
N LEU A 53 -4.27 3.23 5.69
CA LEU A 53 -2.84 2.98 5.47
C LEU A 53 -2.01 4.23 5.70
N ILE A 54 -2.52 5.39 5.33
CA ILE A 54 -1.85 6.66 5.61
C ILE A 54 -1.80 6.91 7.11
N GLN A 55 -2.92 6.71 7.79
CA GLN A 55 -3.01 6.93 9.23
C GLN A 55 -2.04 6.03 10.00
N GLN A 56 -1.88 4.79 9.55
CA GLN A 56 -0.97 3.86 10.18
C GLN A 56 0.49 4.07 9.78
N GLY A 57 0.74 4.96 8.82
CA GLY A 57 2.10 5.27 8.40
C GLY A 57 2.70 4.30 7.41
N PHE A 58 1.88 3.50 6.73
CA PHE A 58 2.38 2.54 5.74
C PHE A 58 2.58 3.16 4.36
N ILE A 59 1.80 4.17 4.02
CA ILE A 59 1.95 4.87 2.75
C ILE A 59 1.94 6.37 2.96
N MET A 60 2.49 7.09 1.99
CA MET A 60 2.49 8.55 1.97
C MET A 60 2.04 9.04 0.62
N ARG A 61 1.35 10.18 0.61
CA ARG A 61 1.00 10.86 -0.62
C ARG A 61 2.16 11.74 -1.05
N THR A 62 2.47 11.69 -2.34
CA THR A 62 3.45 12.58 -2.93
C THR A 62 2.84 13.28 -4.13
N ARG A 63 3.57 14.24 -4.69
CA ARG A 63 3.11 14.98 -5.86
C ARG A 63 2.85 14.06 -7.05
N THR A 64 3.60 12.99 -7.16
CA THR A 64 3.52 12.09 -8.32
C THR A 64 2.74 10.81 -8.06
N GLY A 65 2.30 10.59 -6.84
CA GLY A 65 1.52 9.40 -6.50
C GLY A 65 1.72 8.97 -5.06
N ARG A 66 1.53 7.69 -4.79
CA ARG A 66 1.66 7.12 -3.44
C ARG A 66 2.94 6.32 -3.34
N VAL A 67 3.59 6.41 -2.18
CA VAL A 67 4.82 5.65 -1.93
C VAL A 67 4.64 4.82 -0.66
N ALA A 68 5.26 3.63 -0.65
CA ALA A 68 5.29 2.79 0.54
C ALA A 68 6.42 3.28 1.43
N THR A 69 6.17 3.32 2.75
CA THR A 69 7.16 3.79 3.71
C THR A 69 8.06 2.66 4.17
N ALA A 70 9.14 3.00 4.87
CA ALA A 70 10.01 2.00 5.47
C ALA A 70 9.23 1.07 6.40
N LYS A 71 8.24 1.61 7.11
CA LYS A 71 7.38 0.81 7.98
C LYS A 71 6.66 -0.30 7.22
N ALA A 72 6.18 0.00 6.00
CA ALA A 72 5.51 -1.00 5.18
C ALA A 72 6.48 -2.11 4.78
N TYR A 73 7.68 -1.75 4.39
CA TYR A 73 8.70 -2.73 4.04
C TYR A 73 9.01 -3.65 5.22
N GLU A 74 9.24 -3.06 6.39
CA GLU A 74 9.56 -3.83 7.59
C GLU A 74 8.42 -4.75 7.98
N HIS A 75 7.19 -4.24 7.93
CA HIS A 75 6.03 -5.03 8.34
C HIS A 75 5.83 -6.26 7.47
N LEU A 76 6.07 -6.12 6.18
CA LEU A 76 5.87 -7.21 5.23
C LEU A 76 7.13 -8.07 5.02
N GLY A 77 8.22 -7.70 5.67
CA GLY A 77 9.45 -8.48 5.61
C GLY A 77 10.29 -8.25 4.36
N TYR A 78 10.11 -7.12 3.70
CA TYR A 78 10.92 -6.76 2.53
C TYR A 78 12.10 -5.90 2.96
N PRO A 79 13.26 -6.08 2.33
CA PRO A 79 14.40 -5.19 2.61
C PRO A 79 14.07 -3.77 2.10
N TYR A 80 14.33 -2.78 2.94
CA TYR A 80 14.12 -1.40 2.56
C TYR A 80 15.44 -0.78 2.11
N VAL A 81 15.44 -0.23 0.91
CA VAL A 81 16.60 0.47 0.38
C VAL A 81 16.23 1.93 0.23
N GLU A 82 16.92 2.79 0.94
CA GLU A 82 16.70 4.22 0.86
C GLU A 82 17.26 4.73 -0.47
N LYS A 83 16.43 5.50 -1.19
CA LYS A 83 16.82 6.02 -2.50
C LYS A 83 17.34 7.43 -2.41
#